data_e130c94af8449585ef2fe9e1002b9e66
#
_entry.id   e130c94af8449585ef2fe9e1002b9e66
#
_cell.length_a   1.000
_cell.length_b   1.000
_cell.length_c   1.000
_cell.angle_alpha   90.00
_cell.angle_beta   90.00
_cell.angle_gamma   90.00
#
_symmetry.space_group_name_H-M   'P 1'
#
loop_
_entity.id
_entity.type
_entity.pdbx_description
1 polymer ?
#
loop_
_entity_poly.entity_id
_entity_poly.type
_entity_poly.pdbx_seq_one_letter_code
_entity_poly.pdbx_strand_id
1 'polypeptide(L)'
;VSPQDPPRRRVPGPARPSRPGDRPRATARPASRPATRRPAGPRKPHTIRLGSPRPRLRLVGVGLTLVMLAFVVRLLQVQAVDASSFSAAASKNRYTNVKLAAERGEITDRRGVALATSVDAYDITADPKMFTPQDSKAPDAPEQAAALLAPILGKDAKELADKLRTRNSRYVVLAQRQTPQVWNQIKDLKRVFSEKATADKKNNAPGANVLAGVFKEDSSKRVYPGGDLAAGILGYVNAEGKGAGGLESSLDKKLAGKDGEITYAQSGGRKVPTAGSSEKPAVPGEDIELTIDRDIQWAAQSAIAEQVQKSEADRGYVIVQDTRTGEVLAMANAPGFDPNDLTRASSAAMGNAALQDVYEPGSTAKVMSMAAVLEEKKATPDTRVEVPNRLHRGDRLFKDDIDHPTWYLTLNGVLAKSSNIGTILATGQLGPTQAKSNEVLHSYLTKFGIGRPTGLNYPGESRGILARPQDWSTSQQYTIPFGQGLSLNAMQAASVYSTIANGGG
;
A
#
# COMPACT_ATOMS: atom_id res chain seq x y z
N VAL A 1 10.71 -1.02 41.85
CA VAL A 1 9.47 -0.27 42.10
C VAL A 1 8.36 -1.10 41.48
N SER A 2 7.62 -1.80 42.37
CA SER A 2 6.51 -2.69 42.01
C SER A 2 5.27 -1.90 41.58
N PRO A 3 4.44 -2.40 40.65
CA PRO A 3 3.14 -1.81 40.36
C PRO A 3 2.06 -2.37 41.29
N GLN A 4 1.22 -1.48 41.75
CA GLN A 4 0.06 -1.72 42.61
C GLN A 4 -1.12 -2.28 41.80
N ASP A 5 -1.81 -3.27 42.38
CA ASP A 5 -3.09 -3.86 41.94
C ASP A 5 -4.28 -2.91 42.10
N PRO A 6 -5.27 -2.92 41.20
CA PRO A 6 -6.54 -2.24 41.40
C PRO A 6 -7.58 -3.10 42.15
N PRO A 7 -8.58 -2.49 42.83
CA PRO A 7 -9.47 -3.16 43.80
C PRO A 7 -10.56 -3.98 43.11
N ARG A 8 -10.83 -5.15 43.71
CA ARG A 8 -11.90 -6.09 43.37
C ARG A 8 -13.30 -5.51 43.65
N ARG A 9 -14.15 -5.46 42.65
CA ARG A 9 -15.58 -5.27 42.77
C ARG A 9 -16.26 -6.59 43.23
N ARG A 10 -17.04 -6.53 44.32
CA ARG A 10 -17.89 -7.59 44.81
C ARG A 10 -19.10 -7.80 43.88
N VAL A 11 -19.35 -9.06 43.56
CA VAL A 11 -20.57 -9.55 42.89
C VAL A 11 -21.54 -10.01 43.96
N PRO A 12 -22.83 -9.65 43.90
CA PRO A 12 -23.86 -10.24 44.79
C PRO A 12 -24.32 -11.59 44.22
N GLY A 13 -24.36 -12.61 45.09
CA GLY A 13 -24.83 -13.94 44.76
C GLY A 13 -26.37 -14.06 44.78
N PRO A 14 -26.92 -15.13 44.18
CA PRO A 14 -28.36 -15.31 43.99
C PRO A 14 -29.09 -15.80 45.24
N ALA A 15 -30.31 -15.29 45.41
CA ALA A 15 -31.24 -15.68 46.49
C ALA A 15 -31.80 -17.11 46.28
N ARG A 16 -31.85 -17.90 47.33
CA ARG A 16 -32.49 -19.22 47.38
C ARG A 16 -34.01 -19.10 47.66
N PRO A 17 -34.83 -20.03 47.15
CA PRO A 17 -36.25 -20.06 47.40
C PRO A 17 -36.59 -20.71 48.76
N SER A 18 -37.54 -20.14 49.49
CA SER A 18 -38.10 -20.67 50.74
C SER A 18 -39.24 -21.65 50.45
N ARG A 19 -39.21 -22.76 51.16
CA ARG A 19 -40.22 -23.83 51.20
C ARG A 19 -41.29 -23.50 52.24
N PRO A 20 -42.54 -24.12 52.12
CA PRO A 20 -43.69 -23.83 52.98
C PRO A 20 -43.71 -24.74 54.19
N GLY A 21 -44.22 -24.22 55.31
CA GLY A 21 -44.42 -24.99 56.54
C GLY A 21 -45.47 -24.38 57.43
N ASP A 22 -46.43 -25.20 57.68
CA ASP A 22 -47.20 -25.48 58.88
C ASP A 22 -48.41 -24.65 59.26
N ARG A 23 -49.49 -25.39 59.26
CA ARG A 23 -50.75 -25.14 59.99
C ARG A 23 -50.58 -25.27 61.51
N PRO A 24 -51.43 -24.66 62.29
CA PRO A 24 -51.89 -25.28 63.49
C PRO A 24 -53.43 -25.46 63.53
N ARG A 25 -53.71 -26.42 64.27
CA ARG A 25 -54.84 -27.27 64.50
C ARG A 25 -55.88 -26.63 65.48
N ALA A 26 -57.10 -27.09 65.26
CA ALA A 26 -58.34 -26.89 65.92
C ALA A 26 -58.39 -27.04 67.47
N THR A 27 -59.38 -26.40 68.05
CA THR A 27 -60.04 -26.87 69.27
C THR A 27 -61.56 -26.81 69.15
N ALA A 28 -62.14 -27.77 69.75
CA ALA A 28 -63.51 -28.24 69.61
C ALA A 28 -64.54 -27.67 70.64
N ARG A 29 -65.76 -27.61 70.17
CA ARG A 29 -67.07 -27.94 70.78
C ARG A 29 -67.51 -27.19 72.11
N PRO A 30 -68.81 -27.11 72.38
CA PRO A 30 -69.81 -28.16 72.36
C PRO A 30 -71.25 -27.80 71.85
N ALA A 31 -72.04 -28.85 71.78
CA ALA A 31 -73.39 -28.98 71.29
C ALA A 31 -74.49 -28.45 72.22
N SER A 32 -75.68 -28.14 71.68
CA SER A 32 -76.97 -28.33 72.30
C SER A 32 -78.11 -28.54 71.28
N ARG A 33 -79.00 -29.29 71.64
CA ARG A 33 -80.11 -30.03 71.06
C ARG A 33 -81.39 -29.16 70.80
N PRO A 34 -82.52 -29.75 70.38
CA PRO A 34 -83.19 -29.52 69.08
C PRO A 34 -84.58 -28.87 69.28
N ALA A 35 -85.14 -28.33 68.23
CA ALA A 35 -86.57 -28.01 68.21
C ALA A 35 -87.19 -28.14 66.79
N THR A 36 -88.06 -29.08 66.71
CA THR A 36 -89.38 -29.18 66.02
C THR A 36 -89.57 -28.66 64.58
N ARG A 37 -89.94 -29.58 63.75
CA ARG A 37 -90.52 -29.47 62.40
C ARG A 37 -91.82 -28.64 62.40
N ARG A 38 -91.90 -27.79 61.34
CA ARG A 38 -93.19 -27.37 60.76
C ARG A 38 -93.12 -27.44 59.26
N PRO A 39 -94.23 -27.71 58.57
CA PRO A 39 -94.26 -28.24 57.20
C PRO A 39 -94.08 -27.20 56.16
N ALA A 40 -93.53 -27.64 55.00
CA ALA A 40 -93.17 -26.87 53.85
C ALA A 40 -94.38 -26.35 53.06
N GLY A 41 -94.45 -25.05 52.86
CA GLY A 41 -95.31 -24.47 51.82
C GLY A 41 -94.70 -24.56 50.40
N PRO A 42 -95.49 -24.42 49.38
CA PRO A 42 -95.05 -24.70 47.99
C PRO A 42 -94.01 -23.75 47.52
N ARG A 43 -92.91 -24.27 47.02
CA ARG A 43 -91.84 -23.53 46.39
C ARG A 43 -92.33 -22.93 45.03
N LYS A 44 -92.23 -21.61 44.92
CA LYS A 44 -92.41 -20.88 43.65
C LYS A 44 -91.24 -21.23 42.72
N PRO A 45 -91.46 -21.44 41.40
CA PRO A 45 -90.38 -21.74 40.44
C PRO A 45 -89.43 -20.54 40.32
N HIS A 46 -88.17 -20.82 40.49
CA HIS A 46 -87.10 -19.85 40.18
C HIS A 46 -87.02 -19.64 38.65
N THR A 47 -87.51 -18.52 38.17
CA THR A 47 -87.27 -18.11 36.82
C THR A 47 -85.81 -17.61 36.73
N ILE A 48 -84.97 -18.32 36.01
CA ILE A 48 -83.62 -17.87 35.65
C ILE A 48 -83.78 -16.73 34.69
N ARG A 49 -83.48 -15.48 35.06
CA ARG A 49 -83.36 -14.35 34.15
C ARG A 49 -82.11 -14.54 33.35
N LEU A 50 -82.27 -14.91 32.06
CA LEU A 50 -81.21 -14.90 31.08
C LEU A 50 -80.73 -13.40 30.92
N GLY A 51 -79.53 -13.14 31.37
CA GLY A 51 -78.88 -11.83 31.18
C GLY A 51 -78.84 -11.47 29.71
N SER A 52 -79.16 -10.22 29.34
CA SER A 52 -79.14 -9.78 27.93
C SER A 52 -77.72 -9.89 27.37
N PRO A 53 -77.54 -10.56 26.25
CA PRO A 53 -76.21 -10.75 25.59
C PRO A 53 -75.70 -9.41 24.97
N ARG A 54 -76.58 -8.40 24.80
CA ARG A 54 -76.29 -7.15 24.12
C ARG A 54 -75.12 -6.36 24.70
N PRO A 55 -74.94 -6.13 26.03
CA PRO A 55 -73.79 -5.39 26.52
C PRO A 55 -72.46 -6.20 26.34
N ARG A 56 -72.48 -7.49 26.46
CA ARG A 56 -71.29 -8.34 26.25
C ARG A 56 -70.86 -8.35 24.77
N LEU A 57 -71.83 -8.44 23.83
CA LEU A 57 -71.56 -8.34 22.40
C LEU A 57 -70.97 -6.95 22.03
N ARG A 58 -71.50 -5.86 22.62
CA ARG A 58 -70.96 -4.53 22.42
C ARG A 58 -69.50 -4.40 22.93
N LEU A 59 -69.19 -4.99 24.06
CA LEU A 59 -67.86 -4.95 24.67
C LEU A 59 -66.86 -5.76 23.79
N VAL A 60 -67.24 -6.92 23.33
CA VAL A 60 -66.45 -7.69 22.34
C VAL A 60 -66.30 -6.95 21.00
N GLY A 61 -67.36 -6.34 20.53
CA GLY A 61 -67.31 -5.53 19.32
C GLY A 61 -66.36 -4.32 19.42
N VAL A 62 -66.45 -3.58 20.53
CA VAL A 62 -65.49 -2.50 20.81
C VAL A 62 -64.06 -2.99 20.91
N GLY A 63 -63.83 -4.10 21.63
CA GLY A 63 -62.50 -4.73 21.73
C GLY A 63 -61.95 -5.12 20.33
N LEU A 64 -62.79 -5.74 19.50
CA LEU A 64 -62.37 -6.12 18.15
C LEU A 64 -62.05 -4.92 17.27
N THR A 65 -62.88 -3.85 17.38
CA THR A 65 -62.66 -2.59 16.64
C THR A 65 -61.38 -1.90 17.06
N LEU A 66 -61.03 -1.92 18.38
CA LEU A 66 -59.76 -1.36 18.87
C LEU A 66 -58.56 -2.16 18.39
N VAL A 67 -58.67 -3.50 18.37
CA VAL A 67 -57.62 -4.35 17.81
C VAL A 67 -57.44 -4.08 16.31
N MET A 68 -58.54 -4.00 15.55
CA MET A 68 -58.52 -3.66 14.12
C MET A 68 -57.90 -2.28 13.86
N LEU A 69 -58.25 -1.26 14.70
CA LEU A 69 -57.69 0.06 14.61
C LEU A 69 -56.17 0.03 14.88
N ALA A 70 -55.72 -0.75 15.90
CA ALA A 70 -54.30 -0.94 16.15
C ALA A 70 -53.55 -1.57 14.98
N PHE A 71 -54.16 -2.58 14.30
CA PHE A 71 -53.59 -3.15 13.09
C PHE A 71 -53.52 -2.14 11.93
N VAL A 72 -54.56 -1.33 11.72
CA VAL A 72 -54.54 -0.29 10.70
C VAL A 72 -53.48 0.77 10.97
N VAL A 73 -53.37 1.24 12.22
CA VAL A 73 -52.31 2.19 12.61
C VAL A 73 -50.93 1.58 12.40
N ARG A 74 -50.74 0.30 12.80
CA ARG A 74 -49.46 -0.39 12.57
C ARG A 74 -49.17 -0.60 11.10
N LEU A 75 -50.16 -0.91 10.30
CA LEU A 75 -50.02 -1.06 8.85
C LEU A 75 -49.61 0.26 8.19
N LEU A 76 -50.27 1.36 8.56
CA LEU A 76 -49.92 2.70 8.11
C LEU A 76 -48.51 3.11 8.52
N GLN A 77 -48.12 2.81 9.76
CA GLN A 77 -46.75 3.04 10.22
C GLN A 77 -45.74 2.30 9.36
N VAL A 78 -45.92 0.99 9.15
CA VAL A 78 -44.99 0.15 8.37
C VAL A 78 -44.98 0.53 6.88
N GLN A 79 -46.14 0.88 6.31
CA GLN A 79 -46.24 1.14 4.87
C GLN A 79 -46.03 2.60 4.47
N ALA A 80 -46.31 3.57 5.33
CA ALA A 80 -46.18 4.99 5.01
C ALA A 80 -44.99 5.66 5.70
N VAL A 81 -44.71 5.35 6.98
CA VAL A 81 -43.64 6.01 7.77
C VAL A 81 -42.32 5.24 7.65
N ASP A 82 -42.37 3.92 7.84
CA ASP A 82 -41.17 3.07 7.88
C ASP A 82 -40.86 2.39 6.53
N ALA A 83 -41.68 2.61 5.49
CA ALA A 83 -41.55 1.96 4.19
C ALA A 83 -40.17 2.19 3.55
N SER A 84 -39.63 3.41 3.64
CA SER A 84 -38.32 3.75 3.11
C SER A 84 -37.18 3.05 3.88
N SER A 85 -37.29 2.95 5.18
CA SER A 85 -36.27 2.30 6.01
C SER A 85 -36.27 0.78 5.81
N PHE A 86 -37.44 0.15 5.72
CA PHE A 86 -37.57 -1.28 5.42
C PHE A 86 -37.13 -1.60 3.98
N SER A 87 -37.47 -0.73 3.03
CA SER A 87 -37.01 -0.86 1.63
C SER A 87 -35.49 -0.72 1.52
N ALA A 88 -34.89 0.26 2.23
CA ALA A 88 -33.44 0.44 2.29
C ALA A 88 -32.74 -0.76 2.95
N ALA A 89 -33.28 -1.29 4.05
CA ALA A 89 -32.75 -2.48 4.72
C ALA A 89 -32.88 -3.74 3.83
N ALA A 90 -34.01 -3.91 3.15
CA ALA A 90 -34.22 -5.01 2.21
C ALA A 90 -33.28 -4.92 1.01
N SER A 91 -33.07 -3.72 0.47
CA SER A 91 -32.14 -3.46 -0.63
C SER A 91 -30.70 -3.74 -0.20
N LYS A 92 -30.27 -3.30 0.99
CA LYS A 92 -28.93 -3.55 1.51
C LYS A 92 -28.64 -5.05 1.68
N ASN A 93 -29.64 -5.84 2.03
CA ASN A 93 -29.51 -7.30 2.16
C ASN A 93 -29.65 -8.05 0.84
N ARG A 94 -30.20 -7.41 -0.19
CA ARG A 94 -30.48 -8.03 -1.50
C ARG A 94 -29.42 -7.73 -2.54
N TYR A 95 -28.76 -6.56 -2.45
CA TYR A 95 -27.73 -6.16 -3.40
C TYR A 95 -26.35 -6.29 -2.79
N THR A 96 -25.43 -6.83 -3.58
CA THR A 96 -24.00 -6.90 -3.25
C THR A 96 -23.25 -6.04 -4.23
N ASN A 97 -22.40 -5.17 -3.70
CA ASN A 97 -21.46 -4.39 -4.49
C ASN A 97 -20.13 -5.14 -4.52
N VAL A 98 -19.66 -5.41 -5.70
CA VAL A 98 -18.35 -6.01 -5.95
C VAL A 98 -17.50 -4.97 -6.68
N LYS A 99 -16.33 -4.72 -6.15
CA LYS A 99 -15.33 -3.84 -6.75
C LYS A 99 -14.70 -4.55 -7.94
N LEU A 100 -14.69 -3.90 -9.09
CA LEU A 100 -13.95 -4.34 -10.27
C LEU A 100 -12.59 -3.61 -10.25
N ALA A 101 -11.54 -4.32 -9.91
CA ALA A 101 -10.21 -3.74 -9.87
C ALA A 101 -9.80 -3.23 -11.25
N ALA A 102 -9.30 -1.99 -11.33
CA ALA A 102 -8.70 -1.48 -12.54
C ALA A 102 -7.38 -2.20 -12.83
N GLU A 103 -7.12 -2.46 -14.09
CA GLU A 103 -5.82 -2.94 -14.51
C GLU A 103 -4.81 -1.80 -14.42
N ARG A 104 -3.66 -2.09 -13.79
CA ARG A 104 -2.58 -1.11 -13.64
C ARG A 104 -1.80 -1.02 -14.95
N GLY A 105 -1.62 0.19 -15.47
CA GLY A 105 -0.91 0.47 -16.71
C GLY A 105 0.49 -0.13 -16.75
N GLU A 106 0.95 -0.52 -17.92
CA GLU A 106 2.28 -1.05 -18.14
C GLU A 106 3.36 0.03 -18.06
N ILE A 107 4.57 -0.37 -17.71
CA ILE A 107 5.77 0.45 -17.89
C ILE A 107 6.66 -0.30 -18.87
N THR A 108 6.97 0.33 -20.00
CA THR A 108 7.78 -0.26 -21.07
C THR A 108 9.08 0.50 -21.28
N ASP A 109 10.04 -0.15 -21.92
CA ASP A 109 11.23 0.50 -22.42
C ASP A 109 10.91 1.30 -23.70
N ARG A 110 11.88 2.02 -24.26
CA ARG A 110 11.74 2.83 -25.48
C ARG A 110 11.38 2.03 -26.74
N ARG A 111 11.38 0.72 -26.69
CA ARG A 111 10.99 -0.20 -27.78
C ARG A 111 9.67 -0.92 -27.49
N GLY A 112 8.96 -0.54 -26.44
CA GLY A 112 7.71 -1.14 -26.06
C GLY A 112 7.84 -2.49 -25.34
N VAL A 113 9.05 -2.86 -24.87
CA VAL A 113 9.24 -4.10 -24.11
C VAL A 113 8.84 -3.87 -22.65
N ALA A 114 7.96 -4.70 -22.14
CA ALA A 114 7.46 -4.57 -20.77
C ALA A 114 8.56 -4.71 -19.72
N LEU A 115 8.71 -3.67 -18.89
CA LEU A 115 9.57 -3.64 -17.71
C LEU A 115 8.74 -3.91 -16.43
N ALA A 116 7.49 -3.48 -16.41
CA ALA A 116 6.53 -3.81 -15.38
C ALA A 116 5.14 -3.97 -15.99
N THR A 117 4.49 -5.11 -15.74
CA THR A 117 3.17 -5.44 -16.29
C THR A 117 2.26 -6.01 -15.20
N SER A 118 0.96 -6.09 -15.46
CA SER A 118 -0.01 -6.71 -14.58
C SER A 118 -0.50 -8.01 -15.20
N VAL A 119 -0.58 -9.05 -14.39
CA VAL A 119 -1.10 -10.36 -14.80
C VAL A 119 -2.31 -10.74 -13.95
N ASP A 120 -3.21 -11.54 -14.52
CA ASP A 120 -4.35 -12.08 -13.81
C ASP A 120 -3.91 -12.82 -12.54
N ALA A 121 -4.57 -12.53 -11.46
CA ALA A 121 -4.37 -13.18 -10.17
C ALA A 121 -5.69 -13.37 -9.44
N TYR A 122 -5.67 -14.12 -8.35
CA TYR A 122 -6.84 -14.37 -7.52
C TYR A 122 -6.52 -14.12 -6.06
N ASP A 123 -7.39 -13.39 -5.38
CA ASP A 123 -7.41 -13.37 -3.94
C ASP A 123 -8.20 -14.59 -3.45
N ILE A 124 -7.56 -15.40 -2.63
CA ILE A 124 -8.20 -16.58 -2.04
C ILE A 124 -8.86 -16.15 -0.75
N THR A 125 -10.18 -16.24 -0.75
CA THR A 125 -11.04 -15.78 0.35
C THR A 125 -11.81 -16.95 0.96
N ALA A 126 -12.36 -16.77 2.16
CA ALA A 126 -13.20 -17.75 2.79
C ALA A 126 -14.34 -17.10 3.58
N ASP A 127 -15.46 -17.83 3.69
CA ASP A 127 -16.56 -17.55 4.62
C ASP A 127 -16.39 -18.39 5.89
N PRO A 128 -15.90 -17.82 7.02
CA PRO A 128 -15.67 -18.56 8.25
C PRO A 128 -16.90 -19.29 8.79
N LYS A 129 -18.10 -18.81 8.50
CA LYS A 129 -19.33 -19.45 8.93
C LYS A 129 -19.48 -20.85 8.33
N MET A 130 -18.98 -21.09 7.12
CA MET A 130 -19.05 -22.39 6.44
C MET A 130 -18.11 -23.45 7.02
N PHE A 131 -17.23 -23.07 7.95
CA PHE A 131 -16.30 -23.96 8.66
C PHE A 131 -16.78 -24.33 10.07
N THR A 132 -17.96 -23.85 10.48
CA THR A 132 -18.57 -24.28 11.74
C THR A 132 -18.96 -25.76 11.67
N PRO A 133 -19.00 -26.51 12.79
CA PRO A 133 -19.41 -27.91 12.81
C PRO A 133 -20.80 -28.15 12.19
N GLN A 134 -21.69 -27.19 12.31
CA GLN A 134 -23.06 -27.26 11.77
C GLN A 134 -23.09 -27.21 10.23
N ASP A 135 -22.28 -26.33 9.64
CA ASP A 135 -22.28 -26.08 8.20
C ASP A 135 -21.34 -27.02 7.44
N SER A 136 -20.12 -27.24 7.99
CA SER A 136 -19.09 -28.12 7.37
C SER A 136 -19.31 -29.60 7.61
N LYS A 137 -20.07 -29.94 8.68
CA LYS A 137 -20.26 -31.32 9.20
C LYS A 137 -18.97 -31.99 9.70
N ALA A 138 -17.94 -31.20 9.99
CA ALA A 138 -16.70 -31.63 10.58
C ALA A 138 -16.35 -30.69 11.75
N PRO A 139 -16.07 -31.22 12.97
CA PRO A 139 -15.80 -30.39 14.15
C PRO A 139 -14.49 -29.60 14.03
N ASP A 140 -13.52 -30.09 13.29
CA ASP A 140 -12.17 -29.57 13.07
C ASP A 140 -11.97 -29.09 11.61
N ALA A 141 -13.04 -28.64 10.97
CA ALA A 141 -12.99 -28.17 9.57
C ALA A 141 -11.98 -27.05 9.33
N PRO A 142 -11.80 -26.04 10.20
CA PRO A 142 -10.79 -25.02 10.01
C PRO A 142 -9.37 -25.58 9.95
N GLU A 143 -9.03 -26.54 10.82
CA GLU A 143 -7.73 -27.20 10.89
C GLU A 143 -7.47 -28.06 9.68
N GLN A 144 -8.42 -28.86 9.29
CA GLN A 144 -8.32 -29.72 8.09
C GLN A 144 -8.17 -28.87 6.83
N ALA A 145 -8.97 -27.82 6.66
CA ALA A 145 -8.86 -26.91 5.52
C ALA A 145 -7.51 -26.20 5.50
N ALA A 146 -7.06 -25.69 6.66
CA ALA A 146 -5.79 -25.02 6.77
C ALA A 146 -4.60 -25.95 6.44
N ALA A 147 -4.61 -27.19 6.91
CA ALA A 147 -3.58 -28.18 6.58
C ALA A 147 -3.49 -28.49 5.07
N LEU A 148 -4.64 -28.52 4.38
CA LEU A 148 -4.69 -28.73 2.94
C LEU A 148 -4.24 -27.50 2.14
N LEU A 149 -4.57 -26.29 2.63
CA LEU A 149 -4.29 -25.04 1.92
C LEU A 149 -2.87 -24.51 2.19
N ALA A 150 -2.29 -24.80 3.35
CA ALA A 150 -0.99 -24.28 3.77
C ALA A 150 0.14 -24.56 2.75
N PRO A 151 0.34 -25.79 2.25
CA PRO A 151 1.39 -26.07 1.27
C PRO A 151 1.14 -25.40 -0.09
N ILE A 152 -0.14 -25.22 -0.48
CA ILE A 152 -0.51 -24.61 -1.75
C ILE A 152 -0.32 -23.08 -1.71
N LEU A 153 -0.68 -22.46 -0.58
CA LEU A 153 -0.62 -21.01 -0.39
C LEU A 153 0.75 -20.54 0.13
N GLY A 154 1.64 -21.44 0.54
CA GLY A 154 2.91 -21.09 1.16
C GLY A 154 2.73 -20.32 2.48
N LYS A 155 1.68 -20.66 3.26
CA LYS A 155 1.33 -19.99 4.51
C LYS A 155 1.38 -20.96 5.68
N ASP A 156 1.50 -20.43 6.89
CA ASP A 156 1.42 -21.23 8.10
C ASP A 156 0.00 -21.77 8.32
N ALA A 157 -0.11 -23.09 8.61
CA ALA A 157 -1.40 -23.75 8.78
C ALA A 157 -2.18 -23.22 10.00
N LYS A 158 -1.49 -22.81 11.06
CA LYS A 158 -2.12 -22.26 12.26
C LYS A 158 -2.69 -20.87 11.96
N GLU A 159 -1.94 -20.02 11.25
CA GLU A 159 -2.44 -18.70 10.80
C GLU A 159 -3.73 -18.84 9.97
N LEU A 160 -3.73 -19.78 9.01
CA LEU A 160 -4.90 -20.06 8.18
C LEU A 160 -6.08 -20.58 9.01
N ALA A 161 -5.85 -21.52 9.95
CA ALA A 161 -6.89 -22.04 10.81
C ALA A 161 -7.51 -20.94 11.69
N ASP A 162 -6.69 -20.04 12.25
CA ASP A 162 -7.15 -18.93 13.07
C ASP A 162 -8.02 -17.94 12.27
N LYS A 163 -7.66 -17.66 11.01
CA LYS A 163 -8.49 -16.88 10.08
C LYS A 163 -9.84 -17.58 9.82
N LEU A 164 -9.83 -18.89 9.58
CA LEU A 164 -11.05 -19.67 9.32
C LEU A 164 -11.95 -19.80 10.55
N ARG A 165 -11.42 -19.62 11.77
CA ARG A 165 -12.19 -19.59 13.03
C ARG A 165 -12.75 -18.23 13.39
N THR A 166 -12.51 -17.19 12.61
CA THR A 166 -12.95 -15.83 12.93
C THR A 166 -14.48 -15.79 13.14
N ARG A 167 -14.92 -15.47 14.36
CA ARG A 167 -16.33 -15.39 14.70
C ARG A 167 -16.94 -14.09 14.15
N ASN A 168 -18.22 -14.17 13.78
CA ASN A 168 -19.01 -13.03 13.30
C ASN A 168 -18.52 -12.38 12.00
N SER A 169 -17.66 -13.06 11.25
CA SER A 169 -17.27 -12.67 9.89
C SER A 169 -17.80 -13.70 8.88
N ARG A 170 -18.17 -13.21 7.72
CA ARG A 170 -18.50 -14.02 6.54
C ARG A 170 -17.46 -13.86 5.43
N TYR A 171 -16.38 -13.13 5.73
CA TYR A 171 -15.34 -12.83 4.77
C TYR A 171 -13.99 -12.73 5.48
N VAL A 172 -13.03 -13.50 5.04
CA VAL A 172 -11.62 -13.40 5.41
C VAL A 172 -10.75 -13.67 4.18
N VAL A 173 -9.64 -12.96 4.08
CA VAL A 173 -8.64 -13.17 3.03
C VAL A 173 -7.59 -14.14 3.54
N LEU A 174 -7.44 -15.29 2.89
CA LEU A 174 -6.45 -16.31 3.19
C LEU A 174 -5.10 -15.99 2.55
N ALA A 175 -5.12 -15.67 1.25
CA ALA A 175 -3.93 -15.25 0.51
C ALA A 175 -4.35 -14.30 -0.63
N GLN A 176 -3.51 -13.28 -0.88
CA GLN A 176 -3.75 -12.30 -1.94
C GLN A 176 -2.93 -12.60 -3.17
N ARG A 177 -3.43 -12.21 -4.34
CA ARG A 177 -2.72 -12.19 -5.64
C ARG A 177 -2.03 -13.51 -5.99
N GLN A 178 -2.75 -14.59 -5.77
CA GLN A 178 -2.28 -15.93 -6.12
C GLN A 178 -2.42 -16.15 -7.63
N THR A 179 -1.49 -16.93 -8.19
CA THR A 179 -1.53 -17.25 -9.62
C THR A 179 -2.74 -18.13 -9.96
N PRO A 180 -3.21 -18.14 -11.22
CA PRO A 180 -4.29 -19.04 -11.66
C PRO A 180 -4.00 -20.52 -11.37
N GLN A 181 -2.74 -20.94 -11.39
CA GLN A 181 -2.31 -22.31 -11.07
C GLN A 181 -2.64 -22.68 -9.62
N VAL A 182 -2.40 -21.79 -8.66
CA VAL A 182 -2.75 -21.99 -7.24
C VAL A 182 -4.26 -22.19 -7.08
N TRP A 183 -5.07 -21.37 -7.74
CA TRP A 183 -6.51 -21.56 -7.71
C TRP A 183 -6.95 -22.89 -8.34
N ASN A 184 -6.34 -23.31 -9.45
CA ASN A 184 -6.67 -24.59 -10.08
C ASN A 184 -6.38 -25.75 -9.13
N GLN A 185 -5.27 -25.75 -8.40
CA GLN A 185 -4.96 -26.75 -7.36
C GLN A 185 -6.05 -26.77 -6.26
N ILE A 186 -6.45 -25.61 -5.78
CA ILE A 186 -7.53 -25.50 -4.77
C ILE A 186 -8.86 -26.02 -5.35
N LYS A 187 -9.18 -25.66 -6.59
CA LYS A 187 -10.39 -26.09 -7.30
C LYS A 187 -10.46 -27.62 -7.44
N ASP A 188 -9.33 -28.25 -7.77
CA ASP A 188 -9.26 -29.72 -7.87
C ASP A 188 -9.47 -30.38 -6.51
N LEU A 189 -8.86 -29.88 -5.45
CA LEU A 189 -9.14 -30.34 -4.09
C LEU A 189 -10.61 -30.17 -3.71
N LYS A 190 -11.20 -29.00 -3.99
CA LYS A 190 -12.62 -28.75 -3.73
C LYS A 190 -13.51 -29.75 -4.46
N ARG A 191 -13.18 -30.13 -5.68
CA ARG A 191 -13.91 -31.14 -6.46
C ARG A 191 -13.86 -32.51 -5.76
N VAL A 192 -12.66 -32.96 -5.35
CA VAL A 192 -12.48 -34.26 -4.66
C VAL A 192 -13.29 -34.29 -3.35
N PHE A 193 -13.22 -33.23 -2.53
CA PHE A 193 -13.99 -33.16 -1.28
C PHE A 193 -15.52 -33.08 -1.52
N SER A 194 -15.94 -32.43 -2.59
CA SER A 194 -17.37 -32.37 -2.97
C SER A 194 -17.91 -33.71 -3.44
N GLU A 195 -17.16 -34.44 -4.26
CA GLU A 195 -17.50 -35.79 -4.73
C GLU A 195 -17.57 -36.75 -3.54
N LYS A 196 -16.58 -36.75 -2.65
CA LYS A 196 -16.57 -37.54 -1.41
C LYS A 196 -17.78 -37.23 -0.55
N ALA A 197 -18.05 -35.95 -0.27
CA ALA A 197 -19.21 -35.54 0.53
C ALA A 197 -20.56 -36.00 -0.10
N THR A 198 -20.63 -36.05 -1.41
CA THR A 198 -21.82 -36.55 -2.15
C THR A 198 -21.96 -38.06 -2.03
N ALA A 199 -20.84 -38.79 -2.13
CA ALA A 199 -20.83 -40.27 -1.95
C ALA A 199 -21.19 -40.63 -0.50
N ASP A 200 -20.60 -39.96 0.50
CA ASP A 200 -20.91 -40.16 1.91
C ASP A 200 -22.42 -39.98 2.21
N LYS A 201 -23.04 -38.93 1.65
CA LYS A 201 -24.49 -38.70 1.78
C LYS A 201 -25.33 -39.81 1.20
N LYS A 202 -24.93 -40.40 0.06
CA LYS A 202 -25.61 -41.56 -0.54
C LYS A 202 -25.56 -42.80 0.36
N ASN A 203 -24.48 -42.88 1.17
CA ASN A 203 -24.25 -43.98 2.10
C ASN A 203 -24.71 -43.67 3.54
N ASN A 204 -25.58 -42.66 3.75
CA ASN A 204 -26.07 -42.18 5.04
C ASN A 204 -24.97 -41.71 6.02
N ALA A 205 -23.78 -41.36 5.51
CA ALA A 205 -22.69 -40.75 6.30
C ALA A 205 -22.79 -39.20 6.28
N PRO A 206 -22.18 -38.50 7.24
CA PRO A 206 -22.29 -37.03 7.37
C PRO A 206 -21.51 -36.30 6.29
N GLY A 207 -21.49 -36.48 5.10
CA GLY A 207 -20.80 -35.85 3.95
C GLY A 207 -20.15 -34.52 4.24
N ALA A 208 -18.96 -34.55 4.87
CA ALA A 208 -18.20 -33.36 5.22
C ALA A 208 -17.49 -32.76 4.01
N ASN A 209 -17.62 -31.44 3.81
CA ASN A 209 -16.88 -30.69 2.79
C ASN A 209 -16.15 -29.51 3.43
N VAL A 210 -14.91 -29.74 3.85
CA VAL A 210 -14.08 -28.78 4.56
C VAL A 210 -13.56 -27.64 3.69
N LEU A 211 -13.67 -27.71 2.35
CA LEU A 211 -13.25 -26.66 1.43
C LEU A 211 -14.43 -25.92 0.78
N ALA A 212 -15.68 -26.22 1.15
CA ALA A 212 -16.86 -25.58 0.56
C ALA A 212 -16.83 -24.05 0.70
N GLY A 213 -16.36 -23.55 1.85
CA GLY A 213 -16.29 -22.15 2.21
C GLY A 213 -15.09 -21.37 1.65
N VAL A 214 -14.27 -21.95 0.76
CA VAL A 214 -13.15 -21.28 0.10
C VAL A 214 -13.58 -20.76 -1.27
N PHE A 215 -13.28 -19.50 -1.57
CA PHE A 215 -13.66 -18.81 -2.81
C PHE A 215 -12.47 -18.13 -3.43
N LYS A 216 -12.60 -17.67 -4.66
CA LYS A 216 -11.68 -16.74 -5.32
C LYS A 216 -12.38 -15.43 -5.60
N GLU A 217 -11.62 -14.38 -5.57
CA GLU A 217 -11.97 -13.07 -6.12
C GLU A 217 -10.95 -12.71 -7.18
N ASP A 218 -11.41 -12.13 -8.29
CA ASP A 218 -10.52 -11.71 -9.36
C ASP A 218 -9.66 -10.53 -8.87
N SER A 219 -8.37 -10.59 -9.13
CA SER A 219 -7.35 -9.65 -8.69
C SER A 219 -6.28 -9.55 -9.76
N SER A 220 -5.32 -8.64 -9.61
CA SER A 220 -4.15 -8.54 -10.48
C SER A 220 -2.87 -8.57 -9.68
N LYS A 221 -1.83 -9.15 -10.26
CA LYS A 221 -0.48 -9.17 -9.69
C LYS A 221 0.46 -8.39 -10.58
N ARG A 222 1.14 -7.40 -9.97
CA ARG A 222 2.24 -6.70 -10.65
C ARG A 222 3.43 -7.63 -10.78
N VAL A 223 4.01 -7.69 -11.97
CA VAL A 223 5.16 -8.52 -12.32
C VAL A 223 6.19 -7.67 -13.03
N TYR A 224 7.44 -7.90 -12.69
CA TYR A 224 8.61 -7.27 -13.31
C TYR A 224 9.37 -8.37 -14.06
N PRO A 225 9.12 -8.51 -15.38
CA PRO A 225 9.63 -9.65 -16.17
C PRO A 225 11.16 -9.73 -16.20
N GLY A 226 11.83 -8.59 -16.08
CA GLY A 226 13.30 -8.49 -16.01
C GLY A 226 13.89 -8.79 -14.64
N GLY A 227 13.08 -9.16 -13.63
CA GLY A 227 13.55 -9.33 -12.25
C GLY A 227 14.11 -8.03 -11.68
N ASP A 228 15.38 -7.99 -11.36
CA ASP A 228 16.08 -6.81 -10.81
C ASP A 228 16.44 -5.74 -11.86
N LEU A 229 16.20 -6.01 -13.14
CA LEU A 229 16.50 -5.07 -14.22
C LEU A 229 15.74 -3.77 -14.03
N ALA A 230 16.47 -2.65 -13.98
CA ALA A 230 15.92 -1.31 -13.76
C ALA A 230 15.10 -1.13 -12.48
N ALA A 231 15.19 -2.05 -11.52
CA ALA A 231 14.40 -2.01 -10.28
C ALA A 231 14.55 -0.68 -9.52
N GLY A 232 15.75 -0.11 -9.47
CA GLY A 232 16.00 1.20 -8.87
C GLY A 232 15.29 2.36 -9.57
N ILE A 233 14.89 2.21 -10.84
CA ILE A 233 14.09 3.18 -11.59
C ILE A 233 12.60 2.90 -11.38
N LEU A 234 12.18 1.67 -11.63
CA LEU A 234 10.78 1.24 -11.59
C LEU A 234 10.22 1.37 -10.18
N GLY A 235 10.98 0.97 -9.18
CA GLY A 235 10.47 0.80 -7.83
C GLY A 235 9.63 -0.47 -7.70
N TYR A 236 8.60 -0.41 -6.88
CA TYR A 236 7.75 -1.57 -6.56
C TYR A 236 6.36 -1.15 -6.11
N VAL A 237 5.43 -2.10 -6.10
CA VAL A 237 4.11 -1.95 -5.49
C VAL A 237 4.06 -2.69 -4.15
N ASN A 238 3.28 -2.17 -3.21
CA ASN A 238 3.04 -2.81 -1.91
C ASN A 238 2.02 -3.97 -2.03
N ALA A 239 1.71 -4.59 -0.88
CA ALA A 239 0.74 -5.68 -0.81
C ALA A 239 -0.67 -5.28 -1.28
N GLU A 240 -1.05 -4.02 -1.21
CA GLU A 240 -2.34 -3.49 -1.67
C GLU A 240 -2.33 -3.12 -3.18
N GLY A 241 -1.17 -3.23 -3.90
CA GLY A 241 -1.01 -2.88 -5.30
C GLY A 241 -0.81 -1.40 -5.57
N LYS A 242 -0.52 -0.65 -4.55
CA LYS A 242 -0.21 0.77 -4.63
C LYS A 242 1.29 0.97 -4.82
N GLY A 243 1.67 1.90 -5.66
CA GLY A 243 3.08 2.25 -5.85
C GLY A 243 3.74 2.72 -4.55
N ALA A 244 4.85 2.07 -4.18
CA ALA A 244 5.55 2.31 -2.91
C ALA A 244 7.00 2.76 -3.08
N GLY A 245 7.59 2.61 -4.26
CA GLY A 245 8.92 3.09 -4.61
C GLY A 245 9.04 3.49 -6.07
N GLY A 246 10.07 4.23 -6.43
CA GLY A 246 10.42 4.58 -7.80
C GLY A 246 9.30 5.23 -8.62
N LEU A 247 9.28 4.94 -9.91
CA LEU A 247 8.26 5.42 -10.83
C LEU A 247 6.87 4.85 -10.52
N GLU A 248 6.79 3.63 -9.99
CA GLU A 248 5.53 3.06 -9.51
C GLU A 248 4.84 3.98 -8.50
N SER A 249 5.62 4.63 -7.62
CA SER A 249 5.11 5.57 -6.62
C SER A 249 4.84 6.96 -7.21
N SER A 250 5.79 7.53 -7.96
CA SER A 250 5.66 8.90 -8.50
C SER A 250 4.55 9.01 -9.54
N LEU A 251 4.31 7.95 -10.31
CA LEU A 251 3.29 7.87 -11.35
C LEU A 251 2.05 7.07 -10.93
N ASP A 252 1.90 6.75 -9.64
CA ASP A 252 0.83 5.88 -9.14
C ASP A 252 -0.56 6.36 -9.58
N LYS A 253 -0.82 7.67 -9.57
CA LYS A 253 -2.11 8.24 -9.99
C LYS A 253 -2.45 7.97 -11.47
N LYS A 254 -1.44 7.86 -12.34
CA LYS A 254 -1.61 7.54 -13.74
C LYS A 254 -1.74 6.04 -13.94
N LEU A 255 -0.81 5.29 -13.33
CA LEU A 255 -0.73 3.84 -13.47
C LEU A 255 -1.90 3.08 -12.84
N ALA A 256 -2.44 3.53 -11.71
CA ALA A 256 -3.42 2.76 -10.94
C ALA A 256 -4.79 2.63 -11.62
N GLY A 257 -5.14 3.51 -12.56
CA GLY A 257 -6.48 3.55 -13.14
C GLY A 257 -7.57 3.94 -12.14
N LYS A 258 -8.81 3.60 -12.46
CA LYS A 258 -9.98 3.82 -11.58
C LYS A 258 -10.81 2.57 -11.52
N ASP A 259 -10.98 2.03 -10.30
CA ASP A 259 -11.80 0.86 -10.08
C ASP A 259 -13.25 1.09 -10.52
N GLY A 260 -13.82 0.05 -11.09
CA GLY A 260 -15.24 -0.06 -11.38
C GLY A 260 -16.01 -0.67 -10.21
N GLU A 261 -17.31 -0.77 -10.39
CA GLU A 261 -18.22 -1.36 -9.40
C GLU A 261 -19.33 -2.12 -10.13
N ILE A 262 -19.60 -3.33 -9.69
CA ILE A 262 -20.78 -4.08 -10.12
C ILE A 262 -21.68 -4.33 -8.93
N THR A 263 -22.92 -3.84 -9.05
CA THR A 263 -23.99 -4.09 -8.09
C THR A 263 -24.94 -5.12 -8.68
N TYR A 264 -25.14 -6.23 -8.00
CA TYR A 264 -26.11 -7.22 -8.41
C TYR A 264 -26.93 -7.75 -7.23
N ALA A 265 -28.17 -8.16 -7.53
CA ALA A 265 -29.03 -8.81 -6.55
C ALA A 265 -28.54 -10.24 -6.28
N GLN A 266 -28.52 -10.63 -4.99
CA GLN A 266 -28.23 -11.99 -4.57
C GLN A 266 -29.34 -12.55 -3.68
N SER A 267 -29.57 -13.87 -3.76
CA SER A 267 -30.45 -14.60 -2.87
C SER A 267 -29.78 -15.92 -2.49
N GLY A 268 -29.63 -16.14 -1.17
CA GLY A 268 -28.94 -17.34 -0.68
C GLY A 268 -27.50 -17.51 -1.19
N GLY A 269 -26.78 -16.40 -1.45
CA GLY A 269 -25.41 -16.43 -1.96
C GLY A 269 -25.30 -16.65 -3.49
N ARG A 270 -26.41 -16.67 -4.23
CA ARG A 270 -26.42 -16.81 -5.68
C ARG A 270 -26.86 -15.50 -6.35
N LYS A 271 -26.16 -15.11 -7.43
CA LYS A 271 -26.52 -13.97 -8.28
C LYS A 271 -27.91 -14.23 -8.90
N VAL A 272 -28.81 -13.24 -8.82
CA VAL A 272 -30.12 -13.30 -9.47
C VAL A 272 -30.02 -12.55 -10.81
N PRO A 273 -30.03 -13.25 -11.97
CA PRO A 273 -29.70 -12.62 -13.26
C PRO A 273 -30.69 -11.55 -13.73
N THR A 274 -31.92 -11.58 -13.23
CA THR A 274 -33.03 -10.75 -13.72
C THR A 274 -33.35 -9.53 -12.89
N ALA A 275 -32.67 -9.33 -11.75
CA ALA A 275 -32.92 -8.17 -10.89
C ALA A 275 -31.81 -7.14 -11.08
N GLY A 276 -32.16 -6.01 -11.70
CA GLY A 276 -31.40 -4.76 -11.84
C GLY A 276 -29.92 -4.81 -11.41
N SER A 277 -29.04 -5.28 -12.30
CA SER A 277 -27.60 -5.11 -12.12
C SER A 277 -27.20 -3.74 -12.67
N SER A 278 -26.41 -3.02 -11.91
CA SER A 278 -25.72 -1.81 -12.37
C SER A 278 -24.24 -2.10 -12.43
N GLU A 279 -23.61 -1.81 -13.54
CA GLU A 279 -22.18 -1.97 -13.73
C GLU A 279 -21.58 -0.62 -14.12
N LYS A 280 -20.58 -0.20 -13.35
CA LYS A 280 -19.68 0.87 -13.69
C LYS A 280 -18.35 0.23 -14.05
N PRO A 281 -17.96 0.23 -15.34
CA PRO A 281 -16.72 -0.43 -15.74
C PRO A 281 -15.51 0.21 -15.09
N ALA A 282 -14.47 -0.59 -14.82
CA ALA A 282 -13.18 -0.09 -14.43
C ALA A 282 -12.54 0.68 -15.60
N VAL A 283 -11.77 1.71 -15.28
CA VAL A 283 -10.94 2.45 -16.25
C VAL A 283 -9.50 2.03 -16.01
N PRO A 284 -8.83 1.36 -16.96
CA PRO A 284 -7.44 0.94 -16.80
C PRO A 284 -6.51 2.15 -16.59
N GLY A 285 -5.35 1.90 -16.01
CA GLY A 285 -4.29 2.89 -15.89
C GLY A 285 -3.68 3.25 -17.23
N GLU A 286 -2.97 4.38 -17.26
CA GLU A 286 -2.20 4.81 -18.43
C GLU A 286 -0.91 3.99 -18.53
N ASP A 287 -0.58 3.52 -19.72
CA ASP A 287 0.71 2.91 -20.00
C ASP A 287 1.79 3.99 -20.11
N ILE A 288 2.98 3.69 -19.63
CA ILE A 288 4.11 4.62 -19.58
C ILE A 288 5.29 4.02 -20.36
N GLU A 289 5.69 4.69 -21.43
CA GLU A 289 6.91 4.38 -22.16
C GLU A 289 8.07 5.21 -21.58
N LEU A 290 9.18 4.55 -21.26
CA LEU A 290 10.40 5.17 -20.75
C LEU A 290 11.40 5.38 -21.90
N THR A 291 12.32 6.32 -21.69
CA THR A 291 13.49 6.51 -22.56
C THR A 291 14.56 5.43 -22.36
N ILE A 292 14.43 4.61 -21.30
CA ILE A 292 15.35 3.52 -20.97
C ILE A 292 15.42 2.52 -22.12
N ASP A 293 16.64 2.19 -22.53
CA ASP A 293 16.92 1.07 -23.43
C ASP A 293 17.30 -0.15 -22.59
N ARG A 294 16.49 -1.19 -22.68
CA ARG A 294 16.65 -2.40 -21.86
C ARG A 294 18.03 -3.04 -22.01
N ASP A 295 18.61 -3.05 -23.23
CA ASP A 295 19.89 -3.72 -23.48
C ASP A 295 21.04 -2.88 -22.91
N ILE A 296 20.98 -1.55 -23.04
CA ILE A 296 21.94 -0.62 -22.42
C ILE A 296 21.84 -0.70 -20.90
N GLN A 297 20.62 -0.74 -20.36
CA GLN A 297 20.37 -0.87 -18.91
C GLN A 297 20.96 -2.17 -18.37
N TRP A 298 20.74 -3.29 -19.07
CA TRP A 298 21.30 -4.58 -18.67
C TRP A 298 22.83 -4.57 -18.67
N ALA A 299 23.44 -4.04 -19.72
CA ALA A 299 24.89 -3.93 -19.84
C ALA A 299 25.47 -3.05 -18.71
N ALA A 300 24.87 -1.89 -18.47
CA ALA A 300 25.28 -0.97 -17.39
C ALA A 300 25.13 -1.61 -16.02
N GLN A 301 24.03 -2.31 -15.76
CA GLN A 301 23.74 -2.95 -14.48
C GLN A 301 24.69 -4.12 -14.22
N SER A 302 24.96 -4.95 -15.22
CA SER A 302 25.93 -6.05 -15.12
C SER A 302 27.34 -5.53 -14.83
N ALA A 303 27.78 -4.50 -15.57
CA ALA A 303 29.11 -3.92 -15.40
C ALA A 303 29.31 -3.30 -14.01
N ILE A 304 28.31 -2.56 -13.51
CA ILE A 304 28.44 -1.93 -12.18
C ILE A 304 28.36 -2.97 -11.03
N ALA A 305 27.54 -4.01 -11.20
CA ALA A 305 27.46 -5.08 -10.23
C ALA A 305 28.82 -5.82 -10.10
N GLU A 306 29.42 -6.17 -11.22
CA GLU A 306 30.76 -6.76 -11.27
C GLU A 306 31.83 -5.83 -10.64
N GLN A 307 31.80 -4.54 -10.99
CA GLN A 307 32.78 -3.58 -10.47
C GLN A 307 32.64 -3.35 -8.97
N VAL A 308 31.42 -3.27 -8.44
CA VAL A 308 31.16 -3.13 -7.00
C VAL A 308 31.70 -4.35 -6.25
N GLN A 309 31.46 -5.56 -6.77
CA GLN A 309 32.00 -6.78 -6.19
C GLN A 309 33.53 -6.82 -6.22
N LYS A 310 34.13 -6.49 -7.38
CA LYS A 310 35.57 -6.52 -7.59
C LYS A 310 36.33 -5.51 -6.74
N SER A 311 35.73 -4.34 -6.51
CA SER A 311 36.34 -3.26 -5.72
C SER A 311 35.98 -3.30 -4.24
N GLU A 312 35.13 -4.27 -3.83
CA GLU A 312 34.59 -4.36 -2.48
C GLU A 312 33.91 -3.04 -2.03
N ALA A 313 33.30 -2.34 -2.98
CA ALA A 313 32.61 -1.09 -2.72
C ALA A 313 31.23 -1.33 -2.10
N ASP A 314 30.76 -0.42 -1.25
CA ASP A 314 29.44 -0.48 -0.66
C ASP A 314 28.34 -0.37 -1.72
N ARG A 315 28.56 0.44 -2.74
CA ARG A 315 27.63 0.66 -3.86
C ARG A 315 28.32 1.31 -5.07
N GLY A 316 27.63 1.24 -6.18
CA GLY A 316 28.03 1.92 -7.43
C GLY A 316 26.82 2.21 -8.30
N TYR A 317 27.03 3.11 -9.26
CA TYR A 317 25.98 3.45 -10.23
C TYR A 317 26.59 3.84 -11.58
N VAL A 318 25.79 3.65 -12.63
CA VAL A 318 26.09 4.05 -14.01
C VAL A 318 24.89 4.76 -14.58
N ILE A 319 25.13 5.91 -15.23
CA ILE A 319 24.12 6.64 -15.99
C ILE A 319 24.61 6.73 -17.44
N VAL A 320 23.72 6.41 -18.37
CA VAL A 320 23.92 6.62 -19.81
C VAL A 320 22.88 7.59 -20.29
N GLN A 321 23.33 8.71 -20.86
CA GLN A 321 22.48 9.79 -21.32
C GLN A 321 22.80 10.12 -22.77
N ASP A 322 21.76 10.28 -23.62
CA ASP A 322 21.95 10.83 -24.96
C ASP A 322 22.25 12.33 -24.86
N THR A 323 23.42 12.74 -25.30
CA THR A 323 23.86 14.15 -25.18
C THR A 323 23.08 15.12 -26.04
N ARG A 324 22.41 14.64 -27.12
CA ARG A 324 21.65 15.48 -28.04
C ARG A 324 20.23 15.77 -27.54
N THR A 325 19.60 14.77 -26.90
CA THR A 325 18.21 14.84 -26.50
C THR A 325 18.05 15.05 -25.01
N GLY A 326 19.07 14.70 -24.20
CA GLY A 326 19.00 14.66 -22.74
C GLY A 326 18.30 13.40 -22.19
N GLU A 327 17.85 12.49 -23.06
CA GLU A 327 17.19 11.24 -22.64
C GLU A 327 18.13 10.36 -21.83
N VAL A 328 17.60 9.81 -20.72
CA VAL A 328 18.32 8.81 -19.93
C VAL A 328 18.05 7.43 -20.54
N LEU A 329 19.09 6.83 -21.10
CA LEU A 329 19.02 5.51 -21.74
C LEU A 329 19.25 4.37 -20.74
N ALA A 330 20.00 4.61 -19.68
CA ALA A 330 20.20 3.69 -18.58
C ALA A 330 20.52 4.44 -17.28
N MET A 331 20.06 3.88 -16.17
CA MET A 331 20.41 4.33 -14.81
C MET A 331 20.49 3.09 -13.92
N ALA A 332 21.68 2.54 -13.81
CA ALA A 332 21.94 1.31 -13.09
C ALA A 332 22.53 1.57 -11.71
N ASN A 333 22.12 0.79 -10.73
CA ASN A 333 22.61 0.84 -9.34
C ASN A 333 23.03 -0.57 -8.91
N ALA A 334 24.06 -0.66 -8.10
CA ALA A 334 24.47 -1.88 -7.41
C ALA A 334 24.77 -1.56 -5.92
N PRO A 335 24.36 -2.43 -4.96
CA PRO A 335 23.50 -3.59 -5.15
C PRO A 335 22.07 -3.22 -5.59
N GLY A 336 21.46 -4.12 -6.37
CA GLY A 336 20.06 -4.02 -6.79
C GLY A 336 19.14 -4.87 -5.90
N PHE A 337 17.85 -4.93 -6.26
CA PHE A 337 16.85 -5.77 -5.62
C PHE A 337 15.86 -6.31 -6.68
N ASP A 338 15.18 -7.42 -6.38
CA ASP A 338 14.09 -7.93 -7.22
C ASP A 338 12.73 -7.41 -6.69
N PRO A 339 12.00 -6.57 -7.44
CA PRO A 339 10.70 -6.07 -7.03
C PRO A 339 9.63 -7.17 -6.91
N ASN A 340 9.86 -8.36 -7.49
CA ASN A 340 8.97 -9.51 -7.33
C ASN A 340 9.14 -10.20 -5.97
N ASP A 341 10.30 -10.03 -5.29
CA ASP A 341 10.61 -10.60 -3.98
C ASP A 341 11.32 -9.60 -3.07
N LEU A 342 10.55 -8.77 -2.40
CA LEU A 342 11.07 -7.76 -1.47
C LEU A 342 11.58 -8.34 -0.14
N THR A 343 11.34 -9.62 0.13
CA THR A 343 11.74 -10.23 1.42
C THR A 343 13.25 -10.33 1.58
N ARG A 344 13.98 -10.32 0.46
CA ARG A 344 15.45 -10.38 0.40
C ARG A 344 16.10 -9.01 0.19
N ALA A 345 15.30 -7.97 -0.06
CA ALA A 345 15.78 -6.64 -0.35
C ALA A 345 16.21 -5.91 0.92
N SER A 346 17.41 -5.36 0.94
CA SER A 346 17.77 -4.38 1.98
C SER A 346 17.14 -3.03 1.70
N SER A 347 16.81 -2.27 2.73
CA SER A 347 16.25 -0.93 2.57
C SER A 347 17.18 0.00 1.75
N ALA A 348 18.48 -0.19 1.85
CA ALA A 348 19.47 0.58 1.09
C ALA A 348 19.46 0.24 -0.42
N ALA A 349 19.12 -1.00 -0.80
CA ALA A 349 19.03 -1.42 -2.20
C ALA A 349 17.72 -0.98 -2.87
N MET A 350 16.63 -0.77 -2.11
CA MET A 350 15.31 -0.42 -2.64
C MET A 350 15.20 1.03 -3.14
N GLY A 351 16.23 1.86 -2.95
CA GLY A 351 16.31 3.22 -3.48
C GLY A 351 17.02 3.31 -4.82
N ASN A 352 17.22 4.54 -5.28
CA ASN A 352 18.04 4.84 -6.46
C ASN A 352 19.25 5.67 -6.02
N ALA A 353 20.38 5.01 -5.77
CA ALA A 353 21.59 5.66 -5.27
C ALA A 353 22.11 6.74 -6.24
N ALA A 354 21.93 6.57 -7.55
CA ALA A 354 22.34 7.58 -8.54
C ALA A 354 21.61 8.92 -8.39
N LEU A 355 20.41 8.94 -7.79
CA LEU A 355 19.60 10.13 -7.57
C LEU A 355 19.59 10.58 -6.10
N GLN A 356 19.82 9.66 -5.16
CA GLN A 356 19.65 9.92 -3.73
C GLN A 356 20.98 10.18 -3.01
N ASP A 357 22.05 9.52 -3.43
CA ASP A 357 23.37 9.74 -2.88
C ASP A 357 23.97 11.04 -3.42
N VAL A 358 24.70 11.73 -2.56
CA VAL A 358 25.43 12.94 -2.92
C VAL A 358 26.90 12.81 -2.56
N TYR A 359 27.74 13.36 -3.38
CA TYR A 359 29.19 13.35 -3.17
C TYR A 359 29.82 14.66 -3.65
N GLU A 360 30.98 14.98 -3.13
CA GLU A 360 31.79 16.07 -3.64
C GLU A 360 32.41 15.65 -4.98
N PRO A 361 32.12 16.35 -6.09
CA PRO A 361 32.57 15.93 -7.41
C PRO A 361 34.09 15.99 -7.60
N GLY A 362 34.77 16.76 -6.75
CA GLY A 362 36.20 16.97 -6.89
C GLY A 362 36.57 17.52 -8.24
N SER A 363 37.67 17.07 -8.81
CA SER A 363 38.21 17.58 -10.09
C SER A 363 37.28 17.46 -11.30
N THR A 364 36.24 16.59 -11.23
CA THR A 364 35.25 16.52 -12.30
C THR A 364 34.41 17.80 -12.42
N ALA A 365 34.33 18.60 -11.35
CA ALA A 365 33.64 19.90 -11.36
C ALA A 365 34.39 20.99 -12.11
N LYS A 366 35.69 20.83 -12.33
CA LYS A 366 36.52 21.86 -13.00
C LYS A 366 36.00 22.25 -14.39
N VAL A 367 35.33 21.35 -15.08
CA VAL A 367 34.69 21.66 -16.36
C VAL A 367 33.65 22.78 -16.26
N MET A 368 32.87 22.83 -15.13
CA MET A 368 31.91 23.91 -14.91
C MET A 368 32.61 25.25 -14.65
N SER A 369 33.71 25.22 -13.87
CA SER A 369 34.52 26.39 -13.58
C SER A 369 35.19 26.96 -14.84
N MET A 370 35.73 26.07 -15.70
CA MET A 370 36.34 26.50 -16.95
C MET A 370 35.29 27.01 -17.95
N ALA A 371 34.09 26.36 -18.02
CA ALA A 371 33.00 26.87 -18.83
C ALA A 371 32.61 28.31 -18.41
N ALA A 372 32.52 28.60 -17.12
CA ALA A 372 32.26 29.95 -16.63
C ALA A 372 33.31 30.94 -17.04
N VAL A 373 34.62 30.61 -16.94
CA VAL A 373 35.73 31.44 -17.33
C VAL A 373 35.77 31.77 -18.81
N LEU A 374 35.47 30.75 -19.62
CA LEU A 374 35.43 30.90 -21.10
C LEU A 374 34.22 31.71 -21.57
N GLU A 375 33.03 31.42 -21.01
CA GLU A 375 31.79 32.10 -21.40
C GLU A 375 31.83 33.59 -21.00
N GLU A 376 32.38 33.93 -19.81
CA GLU A 376 32.60 35.30 -19.36
C GLU A 376 33.75 36.00 -20.13
N LYS A 377 34.38 35.32 -21.09
CA LYS A 377 35.50 35.83 -21.88
C LYS A 377 36.67 36.36 -21.04
N LYS A 378 36.87 35.74 -19.86
CA LYS A 378 37.97 36.12 -18.94
C LYS A 378 39.30 35.50 -19.34
N ALA A 379 39.23 34.40 -20.09
CA ALA A 379 40.37 33.72 -20.69
C ALA A 379 39.96 33.02 -21.97
N THR A 380 40.94 32.65 -22.75
CA THR A 380 40.81 31.71 -23.90
C THR A 380 41.50 30.38 -23.53
N PRO A 381 41.30 29.32 -24.27
CA PRO A 381 41.99 28.05 -24.03
C PRO A 381 43.51 28.18 -23.98
N ASP A 382 44.07 29.14 -24.69
CA ASP A 382 45.52 29.38 -24.83
C ASP A 382 46.04 30.45 -23.84
N THR A 383 45.16 31.04 -23.01
CA THR A 383 45.56 32.00 -21.99
C THR A 383 46.57 31.38 -21.02
N ARG A 384 47.72 32.01 -20.84
CA ARG A 384 48.78 31.53 -19.97
C ARG A 384 48.44 31.76 -18.52
N VAL A 385 48.69 30.72 -17.71
CA VAL A 385 48.46 30.69 -16.24
C VAL A 385 49.78 30.24 -15.59
N GLU A 386 50.34 31.07 -14.74
CA GLU A 386 51.49 30.71 -13.90
C GLU A 386 50.99 30.02 -12.63
N VAL A 387 51.34 28.77 -12.47
CA VAL A 387 50.85 27.89 -11.39
C VAL A 387 52.00 27.59 -10.41
N PRO A 388 52.09 28.27 -9.27
CA PRO A 388 53.13 27.99 -8.30
C PRO A 388 52.87 26.66 -7.59
N ASN A 389 53.90 26.07 -6.97
CA ASN A 389 53.76 24.82 -6.22
C ASN A 389 52.80 24.96 -5.01
N ARG A 390 52.70 26.15 -4.46
CA ARG A 390 51.78 26.46 -3.33
C ARG A 390 51.17 27.84 -3.56
N LEU A 391 49.92 27.95 -3.16
CA LEU A 391 49.15 29.19 -3.25
C LEU A 391 48.50 29.49 -1.90
N HIS A 392 48.93 30.58 -1.26
CA HIS A 392 48.28 31.03 -0.03
C HIS A 392 47.04 31.87 -0.37
N ARG A 393 45.88 31.49 0.15
CA ARG A 393 44.63 32.25 0.03
C ARG A 393 43.83 32.12 1.32
N GLY A 394 43.37 33.26 1.83
CA GLY A 394 42.68 33.30 3.13
C GLY A 394 43.59 32.74 4.23
N ASP A 395 43.09 31.76 4.95
CA ASP A 395 43.74 31.06 6.06
C ASP A 395 44.40 29.72 5.65
N ARG A 396 44.44 29.40 4.34
CA ARG A 396 44.88 28.09 3.84
C ARG A 396 45.95 28.19 2.77
N LEU A 397 46.84 27.20 2.81
CA LEU A 397 47.82 26.94 1.77
C LEU A 397 47.29 25.85 0.82
N PHE A 398 46.98 26.22 -0.42
CA PHE A 398 46.51 25.32 -1.46
C PHE A 398 47.65 24.68 -2.21
N LYS A 399 47.46 23.48 -2.66
CA LYS A 399 48.40 22.69 -3.49
C LYS A 399 47.67 21.87 -4.54
N ASP A 400 48.40 21.46 -5.57
CA ASP A 400 47.98 20.44 -6.49
C ASP A 400 48.25 19.04 -5.90
N ASP A 401 47.78 17.99 -6.55
CA ASP A 401 47.87 16.61 -6.03
C ASP A 401 49.33 16.15 -5.95
N ILE A 402 50.19 16.66 -6.81
CA ILE A 402 51.63 16.37 -6.83
C ILE A 402 52.42 17.65 -6.60
N ASP A 403 53.61 17.54 -5.97
CA ASP A 403 54.57 18.61 -5.89
C ASP A 403 55.22 18.84 -7.26
N HIS A 404 55.38 20.12 -7.65
CA HIS A 404 55.91 20.51 -8.94
C HIS A 404 56.63 21.86 -8.87
N PRO A 405 57.57 22.15 -9.79
CA PRO A 405 58.09 23.50 -9.92
C PRO A 405 56.96 24.42 -10.39
N THR A 406 57.18 25.74 -10.39
CA THR A 406 56.21 26.64 -11.04
C THR A 406 55.96 26.18 -12.48
N TRP A 407 54.68 25.88 -12.77
CA TRP A 407 54.25 25.51 -14.11
C TRP A 407 53.76 26.75 -14.86
N TYR A 408 54.11 26.82 -16.12
CA TYR A 408 53.61 27.80 -17.05
C TYR A 408 52.66 27.09 -18.04
N LEU A 409 51.39 27.03 -17.64
CA LEU A 409 50.37 26.29 -18.39
C LEU A 409 49.50 27.23 -19.22
N THR A 410 48.86 26.73 -20.22
CA THR A 410 47.67 27.35 -20.82
C THR A 410 46.45 26.97 -19.98
N LEU A 411 45.29 27.61 -20.20
CA LEU A 411 44.05 27.20 -19.54
C LEU A 411 43.71 25.74 -19.87
N ASN A 412 43.94 25.28 -21.11
CA ASN A 412 43.86 23.86 -21.49
C ASN A 412 44.80 22.99 -20.63
N GLY A 413 46.04 23.46 -20.41
CA GLY A 413 47.00 22.77 -19.58
C GLY A 413 46.57 22.69 -18.09
N VAL A 414 45.92 23.73 -17.60
CA VAL A 414 45.33 23.72 -16.23
C VAL A 414 44.31 22.59 -16.10
N LEU A 415 43.39 22.47 -17.06
CA LEU A 415 42.41 21.42 -17.07
C LEU A 415 43.01 20.01 -17.29
N ALA A 416 43.92 19.87 -18.25
CA ALA A 416 44.58 18.59 -18.55
C ALA A 416 45.48 18.10 -17.41
N LYS A 417 46.12 18.96 -16.65
CA LYS A 417 46.90 18.64 -15.45
C LYS A 417 46.01 18.53 -14.20
N SER A 418 44.73 18.86 -14.33
CA SER A 418 43.80 18.90 -13.17
C SER A 418 44.30 19.80 -12.05
N SER A 419 44.92 20.94 -12.39
CA SER A 419 45.51 21.84 -11.37
C SER A 419 44.43 22.51 -10.53
N ASN A 420 44.47 22.32 -9.22
CA ASN A 420 43.62 23.02 -8.25
C ASN A 420 44.01 24.52 -8.19
N ILE A 421 45.30 24.79 -8.12
CA ILE A 421 45.84 26.16 -8.06
C ILE A 421 45.49 26.92 -9.36
N GLY A 422 45.71 26.30 -10.53
CA GLY A 422 45.35 26.90 -11.79
C GLY A 422 43.85 27.20 -11.91
N THR A 423 43.01 26.35 -11.39
CA THR A 423 41.55 26.56 -11.36
C THR A 423 41.17 27.73 -10.41
N ILE A 424 41.77 27.85 -9.23
CA ILE A 424 41.58 28.99 -8.32
C ILE A 424 41.96 30.30 -9.01
N LEU A 425 43.10 30.31 -9.67
CA LEU A 425 43.61 31.51 -10.38
C LEU A 425 42.72 31.94 -11.52
N ALA A 426 42.26 30.98 -12.33
CA ALA A 426 41.35 31.23 -13.46
C ALA A 426 39.98 31.76 -12.99
N THR A 427 39.36 31.12 -12.00
CA THR A 427 38.03 31.51 -11.48
C THR A 427 38.10 32.83 -10.71
N GLY A 428 39.27 33.19 -10.12
CA GLY A 428 39.49 34.48 -9.48
C GLY A 428 39.35 35.66 -10.45
N GLN A 429 39.45 35.43 -11.77
CA GLN A 429 39.27 36.45 -12.81
C GLN A 429 37.81 36.72 -13.20
N LEU A 430 36.86 35.94 -12.66
CA LEU A 430 35.43 36.10 -12.99
C LEU A 430 34.85 37.44 -12.54
N GLY A 431 35.43 38.07 -11.57
CA GLY A 431 35.01 39.38 -11.07
C GLY A 431 36.15 40.24 -10.56
N PRO A 432 35.90 41.55 -10.28
CA PRO A 432 36.90 42.46 -9.80
C PRO A 432 37.30 42.20 -8.31
N THR A 433 36.49 41.43 -7.59
CA THR A 433 36.75 41.00 -6.22
C THR A 433 36.43 39.51 -6.09
N GLN A 434 36.99 38.84 -5.06
CA GLN A 434 36.68 37.43 -4.79
C GLN A 434 35.19 37.22 -4.58
N ALA A 435 34.51 38.11 -3.85
CA ALA A 435 33.06 38.01 -3.65
C ALA A 435 32.31 38.04 -4.97
N LYS A 436 32.68 38.90 -5.92
CA LYS A 436 32.03 38.96 -7.24
C LYS A 436 32.36 37.74 -8.09
N SER A 437 33.58 37.23 -8.04
CA SER A 437 33.96 35.98 -8.68
C SER A 437 33.12 34.80 -8.16
N ASN A 438 32.88 34.73 -6.85
CA ASN A 438 32.05 33.71 -6.22
C ASN A 438 30.57 33.79 -6.69
N GLU A 439 29.99 34.99 -6.81
CA GLU A 439 28.64 35.19 -7.32
C GLU A 439 28.50 34.70 -8.77
N VAL A 440 29.47 35.06 -9.63
CA VAL A 440 29.47 34.61 -11.03
C VAL A 440 29.59 33.10 -11.11
N LEU A 441 30.55 32.48 -10.41
CA LEU A 441 30.75 31.04 -10.38
C LEU A 441 29.49 30.32 -9.87
N HIS A 442 28.91 30.81 -8.77
CA HIS A 442 27.66 30.22 -8.24
C HIS A 442 26.52 30.29 -9.26
N SER A 443 26.39 31.37 -10.02
CA SER A 443 25.39 31.49 -11.09
C SER A 443 25.56 30.39 -12.12
N TYR A 444 26.79 30.10 -12.57
CA TYR A 444 27.07 29.02 -13.52
C TYR A 444 26.81 27.64 -12.92
N LEU A 445 27.26 27.37 -11.71
CA LEU A 445 26.96 26.11 -11.01
C LEU A 445 25.45 25.88 -10.93
N THR A 446 24.67 26.93 -10.64
CA THR A 446 23.21 26.87 -10.62
C THR A 446 22.60 26.64 -11.99
N LYS A 447 23.15 27.25 -13.08
CA LYS A 447 22.73 27.01 -14.46
C LYS A 447 22.99 25.56 -14.87
N PHE A 448 24.09 24.94 -14.43
CA PHE A 448 24.36 23.50 -14.61
C PHE A 448 23.47 22.59 -13.75
N GLY A 449 22.53 23.14 -12.97
CA GLY A 449 21.56 22.36 -12.18
C GLY A 449 22.02 22.00 -10.78
N ILE A 450 23.22 22.43 -10.33
CA ILE A 450 23.69 22.11 -8.98
C ILE A 450 22.84 22.83 -7.94
N GLY A 451 22.46 22.12 -6.87
CA GLY A 451 21.59 22.62 -5.81
C GLY A 451 20.10 22.59 -6.15
N ARG A 452 19.69 22.01 -7.29
CA ARG A 452 18.30 21.86 -7.76
C ARG A 452 18.00 20.41 -8.10
N PRO A 453 16.74 19.94 -7.96
CA PRO A 453 16.31 18.65 -8.48
C PRO A 453 16.49 18.59 -10.00
N THR A 454 16.71 17.39 -10.55
CA THR A 454 16.95 17.17 -11.98
C THR A 454 15.69 17.31 -12.84
N GLY A 455 14.50 17.34 -12.23
CA GLY A 455 13.21 17.38 -12.93
C GLY A 455 12.63 16.01 -13.26
N LEU A 456 13.31 14.92 -12.90
CA LEU A 456 12.81 13.56 -13.09
C LEU A 456 11.62 13.22 -12.16
N ASN A 457 11.37 14.05 -11.14
CA ASN A 457 10.33 13.86 -10.13
C ASN A 457 10.41 12.50 -9.43
N TYR A 458 11.62 12.00 -9.24
CA TYR A 458 11.86 10.73 -8.58
C TYR A 458 11.73 10.87 -7.05
N PRO A 459 11.06 9.91 -6.36
CA PRO A 459 10.89 9.98 -4.91
C PRO A 459 12.22 9.95 -4.16
N GLY A 460 12.44 10.92 -3.28
CA GLY A 460 13.65 11.00 -2.48
C GLY A 460 14.89 11.48 -3.24
N GLU A 461 14.75 12.02 -4.45
CA GLU A 461 15.85 12.64 -5.17
C GLU A 461 16.50 13.74 -4.34
N SER A 462 17.83 13.71 -4.24
CA SER A 462 18.63 14.77 -3.60
C SER A 462 18.97 15.87 -4.60
N ARG A 463 18.76 17.10 -4.21
CA ARG A 463 19.15 18.26 -5.00
C ARG A 463 20.65 18.58 -4.95
N GLY A 464 21.44 17.85 -4.14
CA GLY A 464 22.79 18.23 -3.81
C GLY A 464 22.89 19.42 -2.85
N ILE A 465 24.09 19.89 -2.60
CA ILE A 465 24.37 21.01 -1.70
C ILE A 465 25.18 22.07 -2.43
N LEU A 466 24.62 23.24 -2.58
CA LEU A 466 25.31 24.44 -3.07
C LEU A 466 24.88 25.61 -2.18
N ALA A 467 25.75 26.02 -1.28
CA ALA A 467 25.53 27.19 -0.41
C ALA A 467 25.52 28.47 -1.23
N ARG A 468 24.87 29.51 -0.73
CA ARG A 468 24.90 30.83 -1.36
C ARG A 468 26.29 31.44 -1.20
N PRO A 469 26.78 32.27 -2.13
CA PRO A 469 28.15 32.83 -2.11
C PRO A 469 28.54 33.54 -0.79
N GLN A 470 27.58 34.24 -0.19
CA GLN A 470 27.82 34.93 1.08
C GLN A 470 27.97 33.98 2.28
N ASP A 471 27.54 32.75 2.16
CA ASP A 471 27.61 31.73 3.21
C ASP A 471 28.87 30.84 3.05
N TRP A 472 29.69 31.08 2.02
CA TRP A 472 30.94 30.33 1.81
C TRP A 472 31.99 30.74 2.87
N SER A 473 32.59 29.76 3.50
CA SER A 473 33.72 29.99 4.42
C SER A 473 34.92 30.53 3.66
N THR A 474 35.91 31.07 4.43
CA THR A 474 37.15 31.58 3.87
C THR A 474 37.88 30.58 2.97
N SER A 475 37.80 29.28 3.27
CA SER A 475 38.38 28.23 2.43
C SER A 475 37.47 27.77 1.30
N GLN A 476 36.14 27.68 1.51
CA GLN A 476 35.18 27.20 0.50
C GLN A 476 35.18 28.04 -0.77
N GLN A 477 35.34 29.35 -0.67
CA GLN A 477 35.44 30.24 -1.84
C GLN A 477 36.58 29.88 -2.82
N TYR A 478 37.55 29.07 -2.36
CA TYR A 478 38.66 28.60 -3.17
C TYR A 478 38.59 27.12 -3.46
N THR A 479 37.84 26.31 -2.69
CA THR A 479 37.71 24.87 -2.93
C THR A 479 36.55 24.52 -3.85
N ILE A 480 35.45 25.28 -3.81
CA ILE A 480 34.30 25.09 -4.69
C ILE A 480 34.68 25.09 -6.19
N PRO A 481 35.57 25.96 -6.68
CA PRO A 481 36.04 25.95 -8.07
C PRO A 481 36.56 24.59 -8.54
N PHE A 482 37.17 23.78 -7.67
CA PHE A 482 37.67 22.46 -8.03
C PHE A 482 36.85 21.29 -7.40
N GLY A 483 35.61 21.61 -6.98
CA GLY A 483 34.61 20.60 -6.63
C GLY A 483 34.66 20.09 -5.20
N GLN A 484 35.18 20.84 -4.24
CA GLN A 484 35.10 20.55 -2.82
C GLN A 484 34.29 21.65 -2.10
N GLY A 485 33.47 21.28 -1.13
CA GLY A 485 32.58 22.23 -0.44
C GLY A 485 31.22 22.42 -1.14
N LEU A 486 30.94 21.66 -2.15
CA LEU A 486 29.63 21.46 -2.76
C LEU A 486 29.38 19.96 -2.94
N SER A 487 28.11 19.54 -3.09
CA SER A 487 27.82 18.16 -3.45
C SER A 487 26.72 18.08 -4.51
N LEU A 488 26.75 17.00 -5.26
CA LEU A 488 25.79 16.72 -6.33
C LEU A 488 25.47 15.23 -6.36
N ASN A 489 24.35 14.85 -6.99
CA ASN A 489 24.04 13.45 -7.29
C ASN A 489 24.63 13.05 -8.67
N ALA A 490 24.65 11.76 -8.97
CA ALA A 490 25.25 11.27 -10.21
C ALA A 490 24.52 11.75 -11.47
N MET A 491 23.19 11.94 -11.41
CA MET A 491 22.42 12.46 -12.54
C MET A 491 22.75 13.92 -12.83
N GLN A 492 22.95 14.73 -11.79
CA GLN A 492 23.44 16.11 -11.99
C GLN A 492 24.83 16.11 -12.66
N ALA A 493 25.74 15.22 -12.23
CA ALA A 493 27.05 15.09 -12.86
C ALA A 493 26.92 14.71 -14.34
N ALA A 494 26.11 13.70 -14.68
CA ALA A 494 25.86 13.27 -16.05
C ALA A 494 25.32 14.44 -16.91
N SER A 495 24.37 15.19 -16.37
CA SER A 495 23.76 16.34 -17.05
C SER A 495 24.76 17.47 -17.32
N VAL A 496 25.70 17.72 -16.42
CA VAL A 496 26.79 18.70 -16.65
C VAL A 496 27.60 18.32 -17.89
N TYR A 497 28.04 17.07 -17.96
CA TYR A 497 28.85 16.61 -19.10
C TYR A 497 28.02 16.52 -20.39
N SER A 498 26.76 16.12 -20.31
CA SER A 498 25.84 16.13 -21.44
C SER A 498 25.65 17.54 -22.03
N THR A 499 25.45 18.54 -21.16
CA THR A 499 25.31 19.95 -21.54
C THR A 499 26.58 20.45 -22.27
N ILE A 500 27.77 20.15 -21.76
CA ILE A 500 29.02 20.52 -22.38
C ILE A 500 29.19 19.84 -23.75
N ALA A 501 28.91 18.53 -23.81
CA ALA A 501 29.00 17.76 -25.07
C ALA A 501 27.99 18.22 -26.13
N ASN A 502 26.84 18.77 -25.71
CA ASN A 502 25.82 19.34 -26.58
C ASN A 502 26.09 20.81 -26.98
N GLY A 503 27.21 21.39 -26.60
CA GLY A 503 27.55 22.79 -26.92
C GLY A 503 26.88 23.83 -26.02
N GLY A 504 26.33 23.43 -24.87
CA GLY A 504 25.76 24.32 -23.84
C GLY A 504 24.25 24.50 -23.90
N GLY A 505 23.52 23.68 -24.69
CA GLY A 505 22.08 23.72 -24.89
C GLY A 505 21.32 22.78 -23.97
#